data_a996c01836eade5414f484570964cae9
#
_entry.id   a996c01836eade5414f484570964cae9
#
_cell.length_a   1.000
_cell.length_b   1.000
_cell.length_c   1.000
_cell.angle_alpha   90.00
_cell.angle_beta   90.00
_cell.angle_gamma   90.00
#
_symmetry.space_group_name_H-M   'P 1'
#
loop_
_entity.id
_entity.type
_entity.pdbx_description
1 polymer ?
#
loop_
_entity_poly.entity_id
_entity_poly.type
_entity_poly.pdbx_seq_one_letter_code
_entity_poly.pdbx_strand_id
1 'polypeptide(L)'
;GPWQKMGTDVTEFKQPWGKAYFAPVYDFGSKEIVAWSTSLHPNMAQQHELLDQLVSRKPKGSRPILHSDMGWQYQQAGWCRRLEEAGVVQSMSRKGNCIDNGATEQVFGHIKDEFFRGRTWPDFESFKADLDDFVVHWNTRRRQVKLKGLTPEQFRRQSLAA
;
A
#
# COMPACT_ATOMS: atom_id res chain seq x y z
N GLY A 1 9.28 -4.09 -13.30
CA GLY A 1 8.47 -3.01 -13.84
C GLY A 1 7.16 -2.84 -13.07
N PRO A 2 6.35 -1.82 -13.43
CA PRO A 2 5.06 -1.61 -12.78
C PRO A 2 4.15 -2.83 -12.88
N TRP A 3 3.40 -3.07 -11.80
CA TRP A 3 2.44 -4.18 -11.70
C TRP A 3 3.05 -5.58 -11.82
N GLN A 4 4.30 -5.75 -11.40
CA GLN A 4 4.97 -7.06 -11.37
C GLN A 4 5.10 -7.58 -9.94
N LYS A 5 5.70 -6.79 -9.06
CA LYS A 5 5.89 -7.14 -7.64
C LYS A 5 5.39 -6.03 -6.76
N MET A 6 4.57 -6.39 -5.79
CA MET A 6 3.94 -5.46 -4.86
C MET A 6 4.06 -5.98 -3.44
N GLY A 7 4.00 -5.07 -2.48
CA GLY A 7 3.99 -5.42 -1.07
C GLY A 7 2.79 -4.83 -0.37
N THR A 8 2.35 -5.49 0.70
CA THR A 8 1.31 -5.00 1.58
C THR A 8 1.69 -5.28 3.03
N ASP A 9 1.29 -4.38 3.91
CA ASP A 9 1.45 -4.49 5.35
C ASP A 9 0.50 -3.51 6.00
N VAL A 10 0.37 -3.54 7.32
CA VAL A 10 -0.47 -2.61 8.07
C VAL A 10 0.42 -1.86 9.06
N THR A 11 0.32 -0.54 9.06
CA THR A 11 0.99 0.28 10.07
C THR A 11 -0.01 1.05 10.93
N GLU A 12 0.40 1.37 12.15
CA GLU A 12 -0.42 2.02 13.16
C GLU A 12 0.02 3.46 13.34
N PHE A 13 -0.96 4.37 13.45
CA PHE A 13 -0.73 5.77 13.80
C PHE A 13 -1.46 6.08 15.10
N LYS A 14 -0.73 6.56 16.10
CA LYS A 14 -1.30 6.92 17.41
C LYS A 14 -1.65 8.40 17.45
N GLN A 15 -2.86 8.71 17.90
CA GLN A 15 -3.37 10.07 18.04
C GLN A 15 -4.12 10.20 19.37
N PRO A 16 -4.38 11.44 19.87
CA PRO A 16 -5.10 11.63 21.14
C PRO A 16 -6.49 10.96 21.19
N TRP A 17 -7.18 10.89 20.04
CA TRP A 17 -8.51 10.24 19.93
C TRP A 17 -8.44 8.72 19.78
N GLY A 18 -7.23 8.14 19.62
CA GLY A 18 -7.08 6.70 19.46
C GLY A 18 -6.05 6.34 18.42
N LYS A 19 -6.25 5.20 17.76
CA LYS A 19 -5.33 4.68 16.75
C LYS A 19 -6.00 4.59 15.39
N ALA A 20 -5.23 4.83 14.34
CA ALA A 20 -5.65 4.55 12.97
C ALA A 20 -4.70 3.51 12.37
N TYR A 21 -5.23 2.65 11.51
CA TYR A 21 -4.47 1.60 10.85
C TYR A 21 -4.49 1.84 9.35
N PHE A 22 -3.31 1.94 8.76
CA PHE A 22 -3.13 2.20 7.33
C PHE A 22 -2.61 0.94 6.64
N ALA A 23 -3.34 0.47 5.64
CA ALA A 23 -3.01 -0.72 4.86
C ALA A 23 -2.87 -0.35 3.38
N PRO A 24 -1.66 -0.17 2.87
CA PRO A 24 -1.43 0.08 1.45
C PRO A 24 -1.07 -1.18 0.69
N VAL A 25 -1.28 -1.16 -0.62
CA VAL A 25 -0.57 -2.02 -1.57
C VAL A 25 0.42 -1.14 -2.34
N TYR A 26 1.69 -1.47 -2.25
CA TYR A 26 2.79 -0.69 -2.79
C TYR A 26 3.43 -1.42 -3.96
N ASP A 27 3.49 -0.77 -5.12
CA ASP A 27 4.13 -1.32 -6.32
C ASP A 27 5.63 -1.05 -6.28
N PHE A 28 6.45 -2.08 -6.25
CA PHE A 28 7.89 -1.94 -6.16
C PHE A 28 8.48 -1.33 -7.44
N GLY A 29 7.87 -1.60 -8.58
CA GLY A 29 8.38 -1.12 -9.86
C GLY A 29 8.19 0.37 -10.08
N SER A 30 6.98 0.88 -9.86
CA SER A 30 6.67 2.30 -10.03
C SER A 30 6.80 3.12 -8.76
N LYS A 31 6.90 2.47 -7.59
CA LYS A 31 6.85 3.09 -6.27
C LYS A 31 5.51 3.78 -5.98
N GLU A 32 4.48 3.40 -6.71
CA GLU A 32 3.13 3.91 -6.53
C GLU A 32 2.39 3.14 -5.43
N ILE A 33 1.62 3.85 -4.60
CA ILE A 33 0.66 3.22 -3.70
C ILE A 33 -0.60 2.99 -4.52
N VAL A 34 -0.79 1.76 -5.01
CA VAL A 34 -1.84 1.45 -5.99
C VAL A 34 -3.20 1.22 -5.36
N ALA A 35 -3.24 0.92 -4.08
CA ALA A 35 -4.48 0.77 -3.30
C ALA A 35 -4.15 1.06 -1.84
N TRP A 36 -5.12 1.58 -1.08
CA TRP A 36 -4.92 1.81 0.35
C TRP A 36 -6.25 1.89 1.08
N SER A 37 -6.22 1.54 2.36
CA SER A 37 -7.36 1.65 3.25
C SER A 37 -6.90 2.14 4.62
N THR A 38 -7.65 3.06 5.21
CA THR A 38 -7.40 3.58 6.56
C THR A 38 -8.61 3.28 7.42
N SER A 39 -8.41 2.66 8.58
CA SER A 39 -9.50 2.20 9.44
C SER A 39 -9.15 2.40 10.92
N LEU A 40 -10.18 2.51 11.75
CA LEU A 40 -10.03 2.48 13.20
C LEU A 40 -9.72 1.06 13.72
N HIS A 41 -9.97 0.03 12.92
CA HIS A 41 -9.79 -1.37 13.30
C HIS A 41 -9.04 -2.15 12.22
N PRO A 42 -7.97 -2.87 12.57
CA PRO A 42 -7.22 -3.70 11.62
C PRO A 42 -7.93 -5.03 11.40
N ASN A 43 -9.07 -5.03 10.74
CA ASN A 43 -9.93 -6.20 10.55
C ASN A 43 -10.05 -6.60 9.09
N MET A 44 -10.78 -7.69 8.83
CA MET A 44 -10.96 -8.19 7.46
C MET A 44 -11.77 -7.23 6.58
N ALA A 45 -12.66 -6.41 7.16
CA ALA A 45 -13.37 -5.38 6.39
C ALA A 45 -12.39 -4.40 5.73
N GLN A 46 -11.35 -3.97 6.46
CA GLN A 46 -10.29 -3.14 5.91
C GLN A 46 -9.57 -3.84 4.75
N GLN A 47 -9.24 -5.11 4.94
CA GLN A 47 -8.53 -5.88 3.93
C GLN A 47 -9.37 -6.09 2.67
N HIS A 48 -10.67 -6.32 2.80
CA HIS A 48 -11.56 -6.46 1.66
C HIS A 48 -11.76 -5.15 0.91
N GLU A 49 -11.83 -4.02 1.60
CA GLU A 49 -11.83 -2.69 0.98
C GLU A 49 -10.56 -2.47 0.16
N LEU A 50 -9.41 -2.86 0.72
CA LEU A 50 -8.13 -2.77 0.03
C LEU A 50 -8.13 -3.61 -1.25
N LEU A 51 -8.65 -4.84 -1.19
CA LEU A 51 -8.75 -5.71 -2.37
C LEU A 51 -9.72 -5.16 -3.41
N ASP A 52 -10.82 -4.54 -3.00
CA ASP A 52 -11.76 -3.90 -3.93
C ASP A 52 -11.04 -2.87 -4.79
N GLN A 53 -10.22 -2.02 -4.17
CA GLN A 53 -9.42 -1.04 -4.90
C GLN A 53 -8.38 -1.68 -5.80
N LEU A 54 -7.65 -2.67 -5.29
CA LEU A 54 -6.60 -3.35 -6.05
C LEU A 54 -7.16 -4.00 -7.31
N VAL A 55 -8.25 -4.73 -7.17
CA VAL A 55 -8.89 -5.43 -8.29
C VAL A 55 -9.40 -4.42 -9.33
N SER A 56 -10.00 -3.30 -8.89
CA SER A 56 -10.52 -2.30 -9.81
C SER A 56 -9.44 -1.57 -10.59
N ARG A 57 -8.24 -1.44 -10.01
CA ARG A 57 -7.12 -0.69 -10.61
C ARG A 57 -6.13 -1.57 -11.36
N LYS A 58 -6.14 -2.85 -11.10
CA LYS A 58 -5.22 -3.81 -11.72
C LYS A 58 -5.41 -3.82 -13.25
N PRO A 59 -4.33 -3.64 -14.03
CA PRO A 59 -4.42 -3.76 -15.49
C PRO A 59 -4.92 -5.15 -15.89
N LYS A 60 -5.82 -5.18 -16.85
CA LYS A 60 -6.39 -6.43 -17.37
C LYS A 60 -5.27 -7.31 -17.93
N GLY A 61 -5.28 -8.57 -17.51
CA GLY A 61 -4.30 -9.55 -17.96
C GLY A 61 -2.98 -9.53 -17.20
N SER A 62 -2.74 -8.55 -16.34
CA SER A 62 -1.54 -8.56 -15.49
C SER A 62 -1.66 -9.60 -14.37
N ARG A 63 -0.53 -10.18 -13.98
CA ARG A 63 -0.47 -11.18 -12.89
C ARG A 63 0.60 -10.78 -11.87
N PRO A 64 0.36 -9.71 -11.12
CA PRO A 64 1.34 -9.26 -10.15
C PRO A 64 1.50 -10.24 -8.99
N ILE A 65 2.70 -10.22 -8.40
CA ILE A 65 2.97 -10.93 -7.15
C ILE A 65 2.74 -9.96 -6.00
N LEU A 66 1.84 -10.33 -5.07
CA LEU A 66 1.60 -9.55 -3.86
C LEU A 66 2.31 -10.22 -2.69
N HIS A 67 3.33 -9.56 -2.16
CA HIS A 67 4.12 -10.05 -1.04
C HIS A 67 3.59 -9.48 0.28
N SER A 68 3.48 -10.34 1.31
CA SER A 68 3.11 -9.96 2.67
C SER A 68 3.92 -10.76 3.67
N ASP A 69 3.82 -10.42 4.97
CA ASP A 69 4.25 -11.32 6.03
C ASP A 69 3.22 -12.45 6.20
N MET A 70 3.39 -13.29 7.23
CA MET A 70 2.48 -14.39 7.55
C MET A 70 1.38 -13.99 8.54
N GLY A 71 0.97 -12.72 8.54
CA GLY A 71 -0.13 -12.25 9.36
C GLY A 71 -1.41 -13.04 9.12
N TRP A 72 -2.24 -13.18 10.16
CA TRP A 72 -3.46 -13.99 10.10
C TRP A 72 -4.41 -13.54 8.98
N GLN A 73 -4.49 -12.23 8.71
CA GLN A 73 -5.37 -11.67 7.70
C GLN A 73 -5.04 -12.15 6.29
N TYR A 74 -3.77 -12.42 6.02
CA TYR A 74 -3.30 -12.87 4.70
C TYR A 74 -3.44 -14.37 4.49
N GLN A 75 -3.81 -15.10 5.53
CA GLN A 75 -4.02 -16.54 5.50
C GLN A 75 -5.51 -16.91 5.46
N GLN A 76 -6.41 -15.94 5.50
CA GLN A 76 -7.85 -16.18 5.44
C GLN A 76 -8.26 -16.72 4.07
N ALA A 77 -9.10 -17.75 4.05
CA ALA A 77 -9.52 -18.42 2.82
C ALA A 77 -10.19 -17.46 1.83
N GLY A 78 -11.04 -16.56 2.33
CA GLY A 78 -11.70 -15.57 1.49
C GLY A 78 -10.74 -14.58 0.84
N TRP A 79 -9.71 -14.13 1.58
CA TRP A 79 -8.66 -13.28 1.07
C TRP A 79 -7.87 -13.98 -0.05
N CYS A 80 -7.38 -15.19 0.23
CA CYS A 80 -6.60 -15.97 -0.72
C CYS A 80 -7.38 -16.26 -2.00
N ARG A 81 -8.66 -16.58 -1.86
CA ARG A 81 -9.54 -16.87 -3.01
C ARG A 81 -9.72 -15.64 -3.88
N ARG A 82 -9.93 -14.47 -3.28
CA ARG A 82 -10.09 -13.22 -4.04
C ARG A 82 -8.85 -12.87 -4.83
N LEU A 83 -7.66 -13.07 -4.25
CA LEU A 83 -6.40 -12.84 -4.97
C LEU A 83 -6.26 -13.81 -6.15
N GLU A 84 -6.53 -15.08 -5.93
CA GLU A 84 -6.45 -16.08 -6.99
C GLU A 84 -7.41 -15.77 -8.13
N GLU A 85 -8.66 -15.45 -7.82
CA GLU A 85 -9.68 -15.09 -8.81
C GLU A 85 -9.31 -13.84 -9.60
N ALA A 86 -8.62 -12.91 -8.96
CA ALA A 86 -8.15 -11.68 -9.61
C ALA A 86 -6.86 -11.85 -10.42
N GLY A 87 -6.24 -13.02 -10.38
CA GLY A 87 -4.98 -13.28 -11.06
C GLY A 87 -3.77 -12.70 -10.33
N VAL A 88 -3.87 -12.46 -9.03
CA VAL A 88 -2.77 -11.98 -8.19
C VAL A 88 -2.12 -13.18 -7.52
N VAL A 89 -0.81 -13.32 -7.68
CA VAL A 89 -0.04 -14.40 -7.06
C VAL A 89 0.37 -13.98 -5.67
N GLN A 90 0.00 -14.76 -4.66
CA GLN A 90 0.31 -14.47 -3.28
C GLN A 90 1.69 -15.03 -2.90
N SER A 91 2.50 -14.19 -2.26
CA SER A 91 3.80 -14.57 -1.70
C SER A 91 3.86 -14.14 -0.25
N MET A 92 4.29 -15.02 0.65
CA MET A 92 4.44 -14.70 2.07
C MET A 92 5.86 -14.99 2.52
N SER A 93 6.46 -14.03 3.27
CA SER A 93 7.75 -14.23 3.89
C SER A 93 7.59 -14.99 5.19
N ARG A 94 8.57 -15.83 5.50
CA ARG A 94 8.66 -16.49 6.80
C ARG A 94 8.99 -15.47 7.89
N LYS A 95 8.56 -15.76 9.11
CA LYS A 95 8.84 -14.94 10.29
C LYS A 95 10.36 -14.73 10.41
N GLY A 96 10.77 -13.45 10.47
CA GLY A 96 12.18 -13.08 10.59
C GLY A 96 12.91 -12.83 9.26
N ASN A 97 12.27 -13.05 8.11
CA ASN A 97 12.86 -12.74 6.80
C ASN A 97 12.34 -11.39 6.31
N CYS A 98 13.05 -10.32 6.69
CA CYS A 98 12.62 -8.94 6.46
C CYS A 98 12.99 -8.35 5.09
N ILE A 99 13.74 -9.07 4.27
CA ILE A 99 14.29 -8.52 3.01
C ILE A 99 13.17 -8.09 2.06
N ASP A 100 12.14 -8.91 1.95
CA ASP A 100 11.04 -8.66 1.00
C ASP A 100 10.03 -7.63 1.51
N ASN A 101 10.01 -7.35 2.83
CA ASN A 101 9.12 -6.34 3.43
C ASN A 101 9.79 -4.97 3.55
N GLY A 102 11.10 -4.88 3.29
CA GLY A 102 11.88 -3.66 3.48
C GLY A 102 11.38 -2.47 2.67
N ALA A 103 10.93 -2.71 1.44
CA ALA A 103 10.41 -1.65 0.57
C ALA A 103 9.13 -1.02 1.14
N THR A 104 8.20 -1.84 1.63
CA THR A 104 6.96 -1.38 2.25
C THR A 104 7.24 -0.65 3.57
N GLU A 105 8.15 -1.18 4.39
CA GLU A 105 8.56 -0.52 5.63
C GLU A 105 9.21 0.83 5.36
N GLN A 106 9.98 0.96 4.29
CA GLN A 106 10.61 2.22 3.89
C GLN A 106 9.54 3.26 3.53
N VAL A 107 8.49 2.88 2.82
CA VAL A 107 7.35 3.76 2.53
C VAL A 107 6.69 4.24 3.82
N PHE A 108 6.47 3.35 4.78
CA PHE A 108 5.93 3.74 6.08
C PHE A 108 6.82 4.75 6.79
N GLY A 109 8.13 4.57 6.73
CA GLY A 109 9.09 5.53 7.27
C GLY A 109 8.95 6.92 6.62
N HIS A 110 8.84 6.98 5.31
CA HIS A 110 8.63 8.23 4.60
C HIS A 110 7.30 8.90 4.95
N ILE A 111 6.23 8.14 5.05
CA ILE A 111 4.92 8.69 5.44
C ILE A 111 4.99 9.26 6.86
N LYS A 112 5.62 8.55 7.79
CA LYS A 112 5.77 9.02 9.16
C LYS A 112 6.62 10.28 9.24
N ASP A 113 7.67 10.37 8.46
CA ASP A 113 8.56 11.53 8.44
C ASP A 113 7.96 12.74 7.71
N GLU A 114 7.36 12.52 6.55
CA GLU A 114 6.90 13.60 5.67
C GLU A 114 5.48 14.07 5.98
N PHE A 115 4.64 13.20 6.51
CA PHE A 115 3.22 13.50 6.75
C PHE A 115 2.86 13.57 8.24
N PHE A 116 3.30 12.62 9.04
CA PHE A 116 2.77 12.39 10.39
C PHE A 116 3.55 13.11 11.50
N ARG A 117 4.87 13.16 11.43
CA ARG A 117 5.72 13.64 12.52
C ARG A 117 5.35 15.06 12.97
N GLY A 118 5.16 15.25 14.28
CA GLY A 118 4.88 16.54 14.88
C GLY A 118 3.48 17.08 14.60
N ARG A 119 2.58 16.27 14.06
CA ARG A 119 1.22 16.68 13.73
C ARG A 119 0.18 15.92 14.56
N THR A 120 -0.90 16.63 14.86
CA THR A 120 -2.08 16.03 15.47
C THR A 120 -3.32 16.42 14.68
N TRP A 121 -4.32 15.55 14.72
CA TRP A 121 -5.61 15.76 14.06
C TRP A 121 -6.71 15.72 15.13
N PRO A 122 -7.80 16.49 14.94
CA PRO A 122 -8.86 16.53 15.94
C PRO A 122 -9.67 15.24 16.02
N ASP A 123 -9.75 14.47 14.93
CA ASP A 123 -10.54 13.24 14.85
C ASP A 123 -10.01 12.33 13.74
N PHE A 124 -10.55 11.11 13.71
CA PHE A 124 -10.17 10.11 12.70
C PHE A 124 -10.52 10.56 11.29
N GLU A 125 -11.68 11.17 11.09
CA GLU A 125 -12.14 11.57 9.75
C GLU A 125 -11.20 12.60 9.12
N SER A 126 -10.75 13.59 9.91
CA SER A 126 -9.77 14.59 9.46
C SER A 126 -8.43 13.95 9.13
N PHE A 127 -7.97 13.02 9.97
CA PHE A 127 -6.74 12.27 9.73
C PHE A 127 -6.82 11.47 8.44
N LYS A 128 -7.90 10.72 8.26
CA LYS A 128 -8.10 9.89 7.07
C LYS A 128 -8.13 10.73 5.79
N ALA A 129 -8.83 11.85 5.81
CA ALA A 129 -8.92 12.75 4.65
C ALA A 129 -7.53 13.29 4.27
N ASP A 130 -6.74 13.74 5.24
CA ASP A 130 -5.40 14.25 4.99
C ASP A 130 -4.44 13.15 4.53
N LEU A 131 -4.56 11.95 5.08
CA LEU A 131 -3.74 10.82 4.63
C LEU A 131 -4.09 10.40 3.20
N ASP A 132 -5.37 10.40 2.84
CA ASP A 132 -5.79 10.15 1.46
C ASP A 132 -5.15 11.18 0.51
N ASP A 133 -5.17 12.46 0.87
CA ASP A 133 -4.54 13.53 0.09
C ASP A 133 -3.02 13.34 -0.02
N PHE A 134 -2.38 12.90 1.06
CA PHE A 134 -0.95 12.63 1.04
C PHE A 134 -0.60 11.46 0.12
N VAL A 135 -1.41 10.42 0.09
CA VAL A 135 -1.18 9.29 -0.83
C VAL A 135 -1.31 9.75 -2.28
N VAL A 136 -2.30 10.59 -2.59
CA VAL A 136 -2.42 11.19 -3.92
C VAL A 136 -1.19 12.03 -4.26
N HIS A 137 -0.70 12.83 -3.31
CA HIS A 137 0.54 13.59 -3.46
C HIS A 137 1.74 12.67 -3.71
N TRP A 138 1.86 11.58 -2.95
CA TRP A 138 2.92 10.59 -3.14
C TRP A 138 2.93 10.07 -4.58
N ASN A 139 1.79 9.72 -5.10
CA ASN A 139 1.65 9.11 -6.42
C ASN A 139 1.84 10.09 -7.58
N THR A 140 1.37 11.34 -7.41
CA THR A 140 1.20 12.27 -8.55
C THR A 140 2.09 13.50 -8.49
N ARG A 141 2.68 13.84 -7.34
CA ARG A 141 3.45 15.08 -7.17
C ARG A 141 4.84 14.86 -6.56
N ARG A 142 5.03 13.83 -5.77
CA ARG A 142 6.29 13.55 -5.10
C ARG A 142 7.26 12.91 -6.08
N ARG A 143 8.29 13.67 -6.47
CA ARG A 143 9.35 13.18 -7.35
C ARG A 143 10.36 12.36 -6.56
N GLN A 144 10.94 11.33 -7.19
CA GLN A 144 11.90 10.46 -6.54
C GLN A 144 13.14 10.27 -7.41
N VAL A 145 14.31 10.36 -6.78
CA VAL A 145 15.60 10.17 -7.47
C VAL A 145 15.68 8.79 -8.13
N LYS A 146 15.21 7.76 -7.41
CA LYS A 146 15.19 6.37 -7.93
C LYS A 146 14.28 6.20 -9.13
N LEU A 147 13.40 7.15 -9.40
CA LEU A 147 12.53 7.17 -10.57
C LEU A 147 13.02 8.21 -11.61
N LYS A 148 14.30 8.54 -11.61
CA LYS A 148 14.93 9.52 -12.51
C LYS A 148 14.28 10.91 -12.37
N GLY A 149 13.85 11.29 -11.19
CA GLY A 149 13.22 12.58 -10.91
C GLY A 149 11.75 12.64 -11.29
N LEU A 150 11.14 11.50 -11.64
CA LEU A 150 9.71 11.42 -11.95
C LEU A 150 8.89 11.09 -10.71
N THR A 151 7.59 11.38 -10.78
CA THR A 151 6.62 10.85 -9.82
C THR A 151 6.32 9.38 -10.15
N PRO A 152 5.80 8.60 -9.17
CA PRO A 152 5.38 7.23 -9.44
C PRO A 152 4.42 7.10 -10.63
N GLU A 153 3.42 7.98 -10.73
CA GLU A 153 2.47 7.97 -11.84
C GLU A 153 3.15 8.22 -13.19
N GLN A 154 4.03 9.21 -13.25
CA GLN A 154 4.78 9.52 -14.47
C GLN A 154 5.65 8.34 -14.89
N PHE A 155 6.36 7.74 -13.94
CA PHE A 155 7.22 6.59 -14.20
C PHE A 155 6.41 5.39 -14.73
N ARG A 156 5.26 5.11 -14.11
CA ARG A 156 4.38 4.03 -14.57
C ARG A 156 3.90 4.27 -16.00
N ARG A 157 3.42 5.48 -16.29
CA ARG A 157 2.92 5.81 -17.63
C ARG A 157 3.99 5.65 -18.70
N GLN A 158 5.20 6.10 -18.44
CA GLN A 158 6.31 5.95 -19.39
C GLN A 158 6.71 4.50 -19.56
N SER A 159 6.75 3.72 -18.48
CA SER A 159 7.15 2.31 -18.52
C SER A 159 6.14 1.44 -19.27
N LEU A 160 4.83 1.72 -19.13
CA LEU A 160 3.79 0.94 -19.80
C LEU A 160 3.56 1.37 -21.25
N ALA A 161 3.97 2.57 -21.63
CA ALA A 161 3.86 3.07 -22.99
C ALA A 161 5.01 2.61 -23.89
N ALA A 162 6.08 2.07 -23.28
CA ALA A 162 7.26 1.62 -24.00
C ALA A 162 7.07 0.22 -24.62
#